data_a7502a2070561a817a2b26390eef2cd8
#
_entry.id   a7502a2070561a817a2b26390eef2cd8
#
_cell.length_a   1.000
_cell.length_b   1.000
_cell.length_c   1.000
_cell.angle_alpha   90.00
_cell.angle_beta   90.00
_cell.angle_gamma   90.00
#
_symmetry.space_group_name_H-M   'P 1'
#
loop_
_entity.id
_entity.type
_entity.pdbx_description
1 polymer ?
#
loop_
_entity_poly.entity_id
_entity_poly.type
_entity_poly.pdbx_seq_one_letter_code
_entity_poly.pdbx_strand_id
1 'polypeptide(L)'
;AMIAGFPDIFIGETFVKNADQVPMDAIHIDEPTIALNFLVNDSPFAGKEGKFVTGRQIRDRLKKELEINVGLRVDFDTDKYLVYGRGELHIGVLLETMRREGYELQVSQPQVIFHENNGVKEEPYEELVIDVPVESSGVVMEKLGRRKAMITDMSEKNGINRIKAEIPTRGLLGYRGEFVIDTKGLGILSARYLKFAPYAGEIVRRLVGSMTSMAS
;
A
#
# COMPACT_ATOMS: atom_id res chain seq x y z
N ALA A 1 -27.24 3.95 -16.70
CA ALA A 1 -27.40 4.94 -17.78
C ALA A 1 -26.03 5.60 -18.01
N MET A 2 -25.71 5.93 -19.26
CA MET A 2 -24.54 6.76 -19.59
C MET A 2 -25.00 8.21 -19.65
N ILE A 3 -24.29 9.09 -18.93
CA ILE A 3 -24.57 10.53 -18.89
C ILE A 3 -23.27 11.24 -19.30
N ALA A 4 -23.35 12.24 -20.15
CA ALA A 4 -22.22 13.03 -20.64
C ALA A 4 -22.57 14.52 -20.65
N GLY A 5 -21.57 15.39 -20.69
CA GLY A 5 -21.75 16.84 -20.80
C GLY A 5 -21.66 17.62 -19.47
N PHE A 6 -21.23 16.96 -18.40
CA PHE A 6 -20.97 17.62 -17.11
C PHE A 6 -19.46 17.64 -16.88
N PRO A 7 -18.81 18.82 -16.86
CA PRO A 7 -17.35 18.91 -16.78
C PRO A 7 -16.79 18.60 -15.38
N ASP A 8 -17.56 18.78 -14.33
CA ASP A 8 -17.09 18.74 -12.94
C ASP A 8 -17.80 17.62 -12.16
N ILE A 9 -17.64 16.37 -12.61
CA ILE A 9 -18.24 15.22 -11.94
C ILE A 9 -17.14 14.32 -11.38
N PHE A 10 -17.33 13.94 -10.11
CA PHE A 10 -16.44 13.01 -9.42
C PHE A 10 -17.16 11.69 -9.13
N ILE A 11 -16.37 10.62 -9.01
CA ILE A 11 -16.87 9.30 -8.60
C ILE A 11 -17.43 9.40 -7.17
N GLY A 12 -18.65 8.91 -6.97
CA GLY A 12 -19.35 8.96 -5.69
C GLY A 12 -20.46 10.03 -5.62
N GLU A 13 -20.57 10.90 -6.63
CA GLU A 13 -21.67 11.87 -6.72
C GLU A 13 -22.96 11.23 -7.22
N THR A 14 -24.08 11.73 -6.74
CA THR A 14 -25.42 11.26 -7.12
C THR A 14 -26.12 12.25 -8.02
N PHE A 15 -26.60 11.80 -9.17
CA PHE A 15 -27.47 12.59 -10.04
C PHE A 15 -28.91 12.47 -9.59
N VAL A 16 -29.55 13.58 -9.32
CA VAL A 16 -30.97 13.66 -8.97
C VAL A 16 -31.74 14.48 -10.03
N LYS A 17 -32.98 14.12 -10.26
CA LYS A 17 -33.85 14.85 -11.21
C LYS A 17 -34.29 16.21 -10.65
N ASN A 18 -34.57 16.26 -9.36
CA ASN A 18 -35.06 17.45 -8.65
C ASN A 18 -34.14 17.70 -7.46
N ALA A 19 -33.92 18.99 -7.15
CA ALA A 19 -33.05 19.40 -6.03
C ALA A 19 -33.54 18.92 -4.64
N ASP A 20 -34.81 18.62 -4.51
CA ASP A 20 -35.41 18.14 -3.25
C ASP A 20 -35.23 16.62 -3.02
N GLN A 21 -34.68 15.92 -3.99
CA GLN A 21 -34.42 14.49 -3.84
C GLN A 21 -33.17 14.25 -2.98
N VAL A 22 -33.30 13.35 -2.00
CA VAL A 22 -32.16 12.93 -1.16
C VAL A 22 -31.17 12.18 -2.00
N PRO A 23 -29.87 12.58 -2.02
CA PRO A 23 -28.83 11.82 -2.72
C PRO A 23 -28.64 10.44 -2.08
N MET A 24 -28.10 9.50 -2.83
CA MET A 24 -27.68 8.21 -2.28
C MET A 24 -26.49 8.41 -1.33
N ASP A 25 -26.42 7.58 -0.28
CA ASP A 25 -25.25 7.59 0.61
C ASP A 25 -23.98 7.30 -0.18
N ALA A 26 -22.93 8.07 0.11
CA ALA A 26 -21.64 7.85 -0.51
C ALA A 26 -21.04 6.52 -0.03
N ILE A 27 -20.41 5.78 -0.95
CA ILE A 27 -19.69 4.56 -0.60
C ILE A 27 -18.47 4.97 0.24
N HIS A 28 -18.38 4.43 1.45
CA HIS A 28 -17.21 4.66 2.31
C HIS A 28 -15.97 4.01 1.68
N ILE A 29 -14.92 4.79 1.53
CA ILE A 29 -13.63 4.34 1.03
C ILE A 29 -12.65 4.37 2.19
N ASP A 30 -11.91 3.27 2.38
CA ASP A 30 -10.89 3.19 3.42
C ASP A 30 -9.85 4.31 3.28
N GLU A 31 -9.43 4.85 4.42
CA GLU A 31 -8.39 5.88 4.46
C GLU A 31 -7.04 5.33 3.94
N PRO A 32 -6.19 6.19 3.36
CA PRO A 32 -4.86 5.78 2.96
C PRO A 32 -4.04 5.36 4.18
N THR A 33 -3.26 4.30 4.02
CA THR A 33 -2.42 3.73 5.09
C THR A 33 -0.94 3.99 4.90
N ILE A 34 -0.52 4.24 3.66
CA ILE A 34 0.87 4.53 3.31
C ILE A 34 1.01 5.80 2.48
N ALA A 35 2.16 6.43 2.60
CA ALA A 35 2.55 7.60 1.81
C ALA A 35 3.96 7.45 1.27
N LEU A 36 4.23 7.96 0.07
CA LEU A 36 5.57 8.04 -0.51
C LEU A 36 5.69 9.23 -1.46
N ASN A 37 6.92 9.70 -1.65
CA ASN A 37 7.19 10.78 -2.57
C ASN A 37 7.41 10.26 -3.99
N PHE A 38 6.77 10.90 -4.96
CA PHE A 38 7.09 10.80 -6.37
C PHE A 38 7.95 11.99 -6.75
N LEU A 39 9.10 11.73 -7.36
CA LEU A 39 10.11 12.71 -7.70
C LEU A 39 10.52 12.56 -9.16
N VAL A 40 11.05 13.63 -9.70
CA VAL A 40 11.77 13.55 -10.98
C VAL A 40 13.02 12.68 -10.77
N ASN A 41 13.32 11.81 -11.73
CA ASN A 41 14.54 11.04 -11.70
C ASN A 41 15.74 11.96 -11.96
N ASP A 42 16.59 12.13 -10.95
CA ASP A 42 17.80 12.95 -10.97
C ASP A 42 19.09 12.11 -11.07
N SER A 43 18.95 10.80 -11.33
CA SER A 43 20.08 9.90 -11.49
C SER A 43 20.85 10.19 -12.80
N PRO A 44 22.13 9.74 -12.91
CA PRO A 44 22.91 9.86 -14.14
C PRO A 44 22.30 9.14 -15.36
N PHE A 45 21.31 8.30 -15.13
CA PHE A 45 20.59 7.53 -16.16
C PHE A 45 19.23 8.13 -16.52
N ALA A 46 18.88 9.28 -15.96
CA ALA A 46 17.60 9.94 -16.22
C ALA A 46 17.37 10.18 -17.72
N GLY A 47 16.16 9.91 -18.19
CA GLY A 47 15.75 10.12 -19.58
C GLY A 47 16.18 9.04 -20.57
N LYS A 48 16.72 7.91 -20.09
CA LYS A 48 17.12 6.79 -20.97
C LYS A 48 16.00 5.79 -21.24
N GLU A 49 15.10 5.61 -20.28
CA GLU A 49 14.05 4.58 -20.32
C GLU A 49 12.66 5.19 -20.63
N GLY A 50 12.38 6.38 -20.12
CA GLY A 50 11.07 7.03 -20.22
C GLY A 50 11.03 8.18 -21.21
N LYS A 51 9.83 8.44 -21.77
CA LYS A 51 9.55 9.62 -22.63
C LYS A 51 9.10 10.82 -21.81
N PHE A 52 8.44 10.59 -20.67
CA PHE A 52 7.88 11.62 -19.80
C PHE A 52 8.69 11.67 -18.50
N VAL A 53 9.59 12.64 -18.42
CA VAL A 53 10.62 12.72 -17.37
C VAL A 53 10.52 13.99 -16.51
N THR A 54 9.61 14.92 -16.87
CA THR A 54 9.51 16.21 -16.16
C THR A 54 8.49 16.19 -15.04
N GLY A 55 8.73 16.97 -13.98
CA GLY A 55 7.80 17.11 -12.85
C GLY A 55 6.40 17.54 -13.32
N ARG A 56 6.29 18.47 -14.30
CA ARG A 56 5.01 18.88 -14.85
C ARG A 56 4.24 17.71 -15.47
N GLN A 57 4.89 16.85 -16.24
CA GLN A 57 4.26 15.68 -16.85
C GLN A 57 3.77 14.70 -15.79
N ILE A 58 4.58 14.43 -14.75
CA ILE A 58 4.20 13.59 -13.62
C ILE A 58 2.98 14.19 -12.90
N ARG A 59 3.00 15.51 -12.62
CA ARG A 59 1.90 16.24 -11.99
C ARG A 59 0.60 16.11 -12.77
N ASP A 60 0.64 16.35 -14.07
CA ASP A 60 -0.54 16.32 -14.94
C ASP A 60 -1.11 14.89 -15.02
N ARG A 61 -0.24 13.87 -15.01
CA ARG A 61 -0.66 12.47 -14.96
C ARG A 61 -1.31 12.11 -13.64
N LEU A 62 -0.73 12.53 -12.51
CA LEU A 62 -1.31 12.30 -11.18
C LEU A 62 -2.67 12.99 -11.02
N LYS A 63 -2.84 14.19 -11.56
CA LYS A 63 -4.16 14.86 -11.58
C LYS A 63 -5.21 14.05 -12.32
N LYS A 64 -4.88 13.48 -13.48
CA LYS A 64 -5.79 12.60 -14.22
C LYS A 64 -6.11 11.32 -13.44
N GLU A 65 -5.14 10.78 -12.72
CA GLU A 65 -5.38 9.61 -11.87
C GLU A 65 -6.39 9.90 -10.76
N LEU A 66 -6.33 11.08 -10.15
CA LEU A 66 -7.27 11.49 -9.10
C LEU A 66 -8.73 11.56 -9.57
N GLU A 67 -8.98 11.77 -10.86
CA GLU A 67 -10.34 11.80 -11.43
C GLU A 67 -11.01 10.42 -11.39
N ILE A 68 -10.23 9.35 -11.46
CA ILE A 68 -10.72 7.97 -11.56
C ILE A 68 -10.39 7.10 -10.35
N ASN A 69 -9.42 7.48 -9.56
CA ASN A 69 -8.89 6.71 -8.43
C ASN A 69 -9.21 7.38 -7.10
N VAL A 70 -10.42 7.14 -6.61
CA VAL A 70 -10.94 7.74 -5.36
C VAL A 70 -10.20 7.33 -4.08
N GLY A 71 -9.42 6.25 -4.13
CA GLY A 71 -8.58 5.81 -2.99
C GLY A 71 -7.19 6.42 -2.98
N LEU A 72 -6.87 7.27 -3.95
CA LEU A 72 -5.61 7.98 -4.06
C LEU A 72 -5.76 9.42 -3.57
N ARG A 73 -4.75 9.90 -2.84
CA ARG A 73 -4.64 11.32 -2.49
C ARG A 73 -3.23 11.79 -2.84
N VAL A 74 -3.10 12.98 -3.38
CA VAL A 74 -1.80 13.57 -3.75
C VAL A 74 -1.72 14.99 -3.23
N ASP A 75 -0.61 15.28 -2.57
CA ASP A 75 -0.23 16.63 -2.18
C ASP A 75 0.75 17.19 -3.22
N PHE A 76 0.40 18.34 -3.80
CA PHE A 76 1.14 19.00 -4.86
C PHE A 76 1.88 20.27 -4.41
N ASP A 77 1.93 20.54 -3.10
CA ASP A 77 2.43 21.82 -2.56
C ASP A 77 3.96 21.96 -2.66
N THR A 78 4.66 20.88 -2.97
CA THR A 78 6.12 20.85 -3.10
C THR A 78 6.56 20.30 -4.46
N ASP A 79 7.84 20.42 -4.79
CA ASP A 79 8.44 19.77 -5.96
C ASP A 79 8.47 18.23 -5.87
N LYS A 80 8.15 17.71 -4.69
CA LYS A 80 8.01 16.29 -4.40
C LYS A 80 6.53 16.02 -4.19
N TYR A 81 5.92 15.24 -5.07
CA TYR A 81 4.51 14.91 -4.93
C TYR A 81 4.33 13.81 -3.89
N LEU A 82 3.72 14.16 -2.76
CA LEU A 82 3.44 13.18 -1.71
C LEU A 82 2.14 12.43 -2.06
N VAL A 83 2.29 11.17 -2.38
CA VAL A 83 1.21 10.29 -2.83
C VAL A 83 0.81 9.37 -1.71
N TYR A 84 -0.48 9.39 -1.37
CA TYR A 84 -1.09 8.57 -0.33
C TYR A 84 -1.91 7.45 -0.96
N GLY A 85 -1.72 6.23 -0.50
CA GLY A 85 -2.43 5.05 -1.01
C GLY A 85 -2.92 4.12 0.10
N ARG A 86 -3.88 3.28 -0.26
CA ARG A 86 -4.48 2.30 0.66
C ARG A 86 -3.59 1.10 0.96
N GLY A 87 -2.46 0.97 0.28
CA GLY A 87 -1.52 -0.12 0.48
C GLY A 87 -0.48 -0.23 -0.63
N GLU A 88 0.49 -1.11 -0.41
CA GLU A 88 1.63 -1.33 -1.30
C GLU A 88 1.21 -1.70 -2.72
N LEU A 89 0.24 -2.59 -2.86
CA LEU A 89 -0.27 -3.02 -4.17
C LEU A 89 -0.96 -1.88 -4.93
N HIS A 90 -1.73 -1.05 -4.25
CA HIS A 90 -2.42 0.08 -4.86
C HIS A 90 -1.43 1.05 -5.53
N ILE A 91 -0.37 1.42 -4.81
CA ILE A 91 0.70 2.27 -5.35
C ILE A 91 1.53 1.53 -6.40
N GLY A 92 1.80 0.24 -6.22
CA GLY A 92 2.53 -0.58 -7.19
C GLY A 92 1.84 -0.64 -8.55
N VAL A 93 0.51 -0.77 -8.57
CA VAL A 93 -0.29 -0.74 -9.82
C VAL A 93 -0.20 0.62 -10.49
N LEU A 94 -0.30 1.72 -9.74
CA LEU A 94 -0.14 3.06 -10.27
C LEU A 94 1.24 3.25 -10.92
N LEU A 95 2.30 2.87 -10.22
CA LEU A 95 3.68 2.98 -10.71
C LEU A 95 3.90 2.16 -11.98
N GLU A 96 3.41 0.92 -12.01
CA GLU A 96 3.54 0.05 -13.18
C GLU A 96 2.73 0.58 -14.37
N THR A 97 1.55 1.14 -14.14
CA THR A 97 0.75 1.78 -15.18
C THR A 97 1.48 2.99 -15.75
N MET A 98 2.01 3.88 -14.91
CA MET A 98 2.81 5.02 -15.34
C MET A 98 4.06 4.59 -16.12
N ARG A 99 4.76 3.56 -15.65
CA ARG A 99 5.92 2.99 -16.36
C ARG A 99 5.54 2.52 -17.77
N ARG A 100 4.44 1.80 -17.92
CA ARG A 100 3.95 1.33 -19.24
C ARG A 100 3.51 2.46 -20.15
N GLU A 101 3.02 3.55 -19.59
CA GLU A 101 2.70 4.77 -20.33
C GLU A 101 3.96 5.54 -20.79
N GLY A 102 5.14 5.16 -20.30
CA GLY A 102 6.43 5.75 -20.64
C GLY A 102 6.89 6.87 -19.70
N TYR A 103 6.34 6.94 -18.49
CA TYR A 103 6.84 7.82 -17.44
C TYR A 103 8.06 7.22 -16.76
N GLU A 104 9.06 8.06 -16.53
CA GLU A 104 10.24 7.76 -15.75
C GLU A 104 10.24 8.67 -14.52
N LEU A 105 10.23 8.08 -13.35
CA LEU A 105 10.19 8.80 -12.07
C LEU A 105 10.96 8.04 -11.01
N GLN A 106 11.35 8.75 -9.97
CA GLN A 106 11.95 8.21 -8.76
C GLN A 106 10.90 8.20 -7.65
N VAL A 107 10.93 7.17 -6.80
CA VAL A 107 10.04 7.07 -5.65
C VAL A 107 10.84 6.88 -4.37
N SER A 108 10.36 7.47 -3.27
CA SER A 108 10.92 7.22 -1.95
C SER A 108 10.46 5.87 -1.41
N GLN A 109 11.07 5.45 -0.30
CA GLN A 109 10.52 4.33 0.46
C GLN A 109 9.13 4.67 1.00
N PRO A 110 8.16 3.74 0.93
CA PRO A 110 6.85 3.95 1.51
C PRO A 110 6.95 4.06 3.04
N GLN A 111 6.18 4.97 3.60
CA GLN A 111 6.03 5.17 5.03
C GLN A 111 4.57 5.01 5.41
N VAL A 112 4.29 4.42 6.56
CA VAL A 112 2.94 4.37 7.09
C VAL A 112 2.52 5.73 7.62
N ILE A 113 1.23 6.02 7.50
CA ILE A 113 0.64 7.24 8.03
C ILE A 113 0.37 7.02 9.51
N PHE A 114 0.78 7.98 10.33
CA PHE A 114 0.48 7.98 11.76
C PHE A 114 -0.59 9.03 12.05
N HIS A 115 -1.54 8.68 12.93
CA HIS A 115 -2.48 9.63 13.50
C HIS A 115 -2.12 9.90 14.95
N GLU A 116 -2.53 11.04 15.46
CA GLU A 116 -2.45 11.37 16.89
C GLU A 116 -3.88 11.61 17.38
N ASN A 117 -4.34 10.75 18.28
CA ASN A 117 -5.67 10.82 18.86
C ASN A 117 -5.54 10.94 20.37
N ASN A 118 -5.97 12.07 20.93
CA ASN A 118 -5.87 12.37 22.37
C ASN A 118 -4.46 12.18 22.97
N GLY A 119 -3.41 12.53 22.21
CA GLY A 119 -2.02 12.37 22.63
C GLY A 119 -1.48 10.94 22.49
N VAL A 120 -2.26 10.02 21.96
CA VAL A 120 -1.84 8.65 21.65
C VAL A 120 -1.49 8.57 20.15
N LYS A 121 -0.26 8.13 19.86
CA LYS A 121 0.16 7.86 18.49
C LYS A 121 -0.48 6.56 18.01
N GLU A 122 -1.22 6.63 16.91
CA GLU A 122 -1.89 5.50 16.29
C GLU A 122 -1.28 5.20 14.91
N GLU A 123 -1.31 3.93 14.53
CA GLU A 123 -0.87 3.43 13.22
C GLU A 123 -1.92 2.51 12.61
N PRO A 124 -1.94 2.35 11.26
CA PRO A 124 -2.88 1.46 10.60
C PRO A 124 -2.52 0.00 10.85
N TYR A 125 -3.55 -0.81 11.10
CA TYR A 125 -3.47 -2.27 11.25
C TYR A 125 -4.22 -2.96 10.14
N GLU A 126 -3.69 -4.12 9.76
CA GLU A 126 -4.30 -5.02 8.79
C GLU A 126 -4.64 -6.35 9.43
N GLU A 127 -5.76 -6.92 9.03
CA GLU A 127 -6.10 -8.31 9.30
C GLU A 127 -5.43 -9.19 8.26
N LEU A 128 -4.64 -10.13 8.73
CA LEU A 128 -3.99 -11.15 7.93
C LEU A 128 -4.77 -12.47 7.97
N VAL A 129 -4.93 -13.08 6.80
CA VAL A 129 -5.30 -14.49 6.68
C VAL A 129 -4.22 -15.18 5.87
N ILE A 130 -3.57 -16.15 6.47
CA ILE A 130 -2.43 -16.87 5.89
C ILE A 130 -2.72 -18.35 5.87
N ASP A 131 -2.58 -18.97 4.71
CA ASP A 131 -2.63 -20.42 4.54
C ASP A 131 -1.21 -20.90 4.20
N VAL A 132 -0.63 -21.76 5.04
CA VAL A 132 0.73 -22.27 4.86
C VAL A 132 0.81 -23.77 5.18
N PRO A 133 1.71 -24.52 4.49
CA PRO A 133 2.03 -25.89 4.93
C PRO A 133 2.48 -25.91 6.38
N VAL A 134 2.09 -26.95 7.12
CA VAL A 134 2.43 -27.11 8.55
C VAL A 134 3.93 -26.98 8.80
N GLU A 135 4.77 -27.50 7.90
CA GLU A 135 6.24 -27.43 7.98
C GLU A 135 6.80 -26.00 7.93
N SER A 136 6.12 -25.06 7.25
CA SER A 136 6.53 -23.66 7.15
C SER A 136 5.91 -22.74 8.20
N SER A 137 4.91 -23.22 8.94
CA SER A 137 4.13 -22.39 9.87
C SER A 137 4.99 -21.80 11.00
N GLY A 138 5.96 -22.55 11.52
CA GLY A 138 6.85 -22.10 12.59
C GLY A 138 7.69 -20.87 12.19
N VAL A 139 8.32 -20.91 11.04
CA VAL A 139 9.14 -19.80 10.50
C VAL A 139 8.26 -18.57 10.24
N VAL A 140 7.07 -18.79 9.66
CA VAL A 140 6.12 -17.71 9.38
C VAL A 140 5.67 -17.03 10.68
N MET A 141 5.27 -17.80 11.69
CA MET A 141 4.85 -17.26 13.00
C MET A 141 5.97 -16.49 13.70
N GLU A 142 7.20 -17.01 13.68
CA GLU A 142 8.36 -16.33 14.27
C GLU A 142 8.58 -14.95 13.60
N LYS A 143 8.60 -14.91 12.26
CA LYS A 143 8.79 -13.67 11.52
C LYS A 143 7.65 -12.67 11.73
N LEU A 144 6.42 -13.14 11.76
CA LEU A 144 5.25 -12.31 12.06
C LEU A 144 5.34 -11.72 13.48
N GLY A 145 5.73 -12.50 14.47
CA GLY A 145 5.93 -12.02 15.84
C GLY A 145 6.99 -10.92 15.94
N ARG A 146 8.12 -11.06 15.25
CA ARG A 146 9.16 -10.02 15.16
C ARG A 146 8.64 -8.72 14.50
N ARG A 147 7.63 -8.83 13.64
CA ARG A 147 6.97 -7.73 12.94
C ARG A 147 5.74 -7.18 13.66
N LYS A 148 5.58 -7.57 14.95
CA LYS A 148 4.49 -7.13 15.84
C LYS A 148 3.10 -7.64 15.44
N ALA A 149 3.01 -8.76 14.75
CA ALA A 149 1.74 -9.41 14.52
C ALA A 149 1.23 -10.07 15.81
N MET A 150 -0.06 -9.99 16.02
CA MET A 150 -0.80 -10.66 17.08
C MET A 150 -1.68 -11.74 16.44
N ILE A 151 -1.37 -13.00 16.71
CA ILE A 151 -2.16 -14.13 16.20
C ILE A 151 -3.48 -14.17 16.95
N THR A 152 -4.60 -14.14 16.21
CA THR A 152 -5.97 -14.15 16.76
C THR A 152 -6.64 -15.50 16.65
N ASP A 153 -6.29 -16.29 15.64
CA ASP A 153 -6.87 -17.62 15.41
C ASP A 153 -5.89 -18.49 14.63
N MET A 154 -5.92 -19.80 14.87
CA MET A 154 -5.15 -20.78 14.12
C MET A 154 -5.91 -22.09 14.03
N SER A 155 -6.00 -22.63 12.83
CA SER A 155 -6.64 -23.93 12.56
C SER A 155 -5.84 -24.72 11.55
N GLU A 156 -5.79 -26.05 11.74
CA GLU A 156 -5.15 -26.97 10.81
C GLU A 156 -6.20 -27.79 10.07
N LYS A 157 -6.03 -27.91 8.76
CA LYS A 157 -6.85 -28.79 7.92
C LYS A 157 -6.02 -29.33 6.75
N ASN A 158 -5.98 -30.65 6.62
CA ASN A 158 -5.33 -31.34 5.49
C ASN A 158 -3.83 -30.94 5.30
N GLY A 159 -3.09 -30.77 6.39
CA GLY A 159 -1.67 -30.40 6.33
C GLY A 159 -1.41 -28.93 6.03
N ILE A 160 -2.45 -28.09 6.07
CA ILE A 160 -2.33 -26.63 5.90
C ILE A 160 -2.79 -25.96 7.18
N ASN A 161 -1.97 -25.08 7.72
CA ASN A 161 -2.33 -24.19 8.81
C ASN A 161 -2.90 -22.89 8.27
N ARG A 162 -4.14 -22.57 8.68
CA ARG A 162 -4.75 -21.26 8.49
C ARG A 162 -4.52 -20.42 9.73
N ILE A 163 -3.80 -19.33 9.57
CA ILE A 163 -3.43 -18.39 10.63
C ILE A 163 -4.13 -17.08 10.37
N LYS A 164 -4.85 -16.55 11.37
CA LYS A 164 -5.37 -15.17 11.35
C LYS A 164 -4.58 -14.35 12.35
N ALA A 165 -4.24 -13.14 11.96
CA ALA A 165 -3.48 -12.23 12.80
C ALA A 165 -3.85 -10.76 12.51
N GLU A 166 -3.68 -9.91 13.51
CA GLU A 166 -3.65 -8.46 13.34
C GLU A 166 -2.18 -7.99 13.32
N ILE A 167 -1.82 -7.16 12.35
CA ILE A 167 -0.45 -6.67 12.21
C ILE A 167 -0.44 -5.19 11.84
N PRO A 168 0.45 -4.35 12.39
CA PRO A 168 0.63 -3.00 11.89
C PRO A 168 1.10 -3.03 10.42
N THR A 169 0.50 -2.18 9.57
CA THR A 169 0.81 -2.13 8.12
C THR A 169 2.31 -2.02 7.84
N ARG A 170 3.07 -1.27 8.68
CA ARG A 170 4.54 -1.19 8.55
C ARG A 170 5.24 -2.53 8.77
N GLY A 171 4.63 -3.47 9.47
CA GLY A 171 5.13 -4.84 9.64
C GLY A 171 5.02 -5.68 8.36
N LEU A 172 4.07 -5.35 7.48
CA LEU A 172 3.87 -6.04 6.20
C LEU A 172 4.76 -5.51 5.09
N LEU A 173 5.23 -4.26 5.19
CA LEU A 173 6.08 -3.67 4.16
C LEU A 173 7.32 -4.55 3.92
N GLY A 174 7.46 -5.03 2.68
CA GLY A 174 8.52 -5.92 2.26
C GLY A 174 8.42 -7.38 2.75
N TYR A 175 7.39 -7.75 3.55
CA TYR A 175 7.27 -9.12 4.06
C TYR A 175 6.85 -10.14 2.99
N ARG A 176 6.06 -9.71 1.99
CA ARG A 176 5.54 -10.63 0.96
C ARG A 176 6.64 -11.40 0.22
N GLY A 177 7.76 -10.76 -0.08
CA GLY A 177 8.90 -11.40 -0.73
C GLY A 177 9.53 -12.48 0.16
N GLU A 178 9.74 -12.17 1.44
CA GLU A 178 10.26 -13.15 2.41
C GLU A 178 9.30 -14.33 2.59
N PHE A 179 8.00 -14.05 2.68
CA PHE A 179 6.96 -15.06 2.82
C PHE A 179 6.95 -16.08 1.68
N VAL A 180 7.10 -15.62 0.44
CA VAL A 180 7.18 -16.51 -0.73
C VAL A 180 8.38 -17.44 -0.62
N ILE A 181 9.54 -16.93 -0.18
CA ILE A 181 10.75 -17.74 0.02
C ILE A 181 10.54 -18.77 1.13
N ASP A 182 10.06 -18.34 2.29
CA ASP A 182 9.86 -19.18 3.48
C ASP A 182 8.88 -20.32 3.24
N THR A 183 7.87 -20.08 2.42
CA THR A 183 6.85 -21.05 2.07
C THR A 183 7.11 -21.79 0.77
N LYS A 184 8.28 -21.56 0.14
CA LYS A 184 8.65 -22.13 -1.18
C LYS A 184 7.57 -21.87 -2.26
N GLY A 185 6.86 -20.74 -2.15
CA GLY A 185 5.75 -20.37 -3.04
C GLY A 185 4.43 -21.09 -2.77
N LEU A 186 4.34 -21.95 -1.76
CA LEU A 186 3.12 -22.72 -1.45
C LEU A 186 2.16 -21.96 -0.52
N GLY A 187 2.61 -20.88 0.13
CA GLY A 187 1.80 -20.10 1.04
C GLY A 187 0.91 -19.09 0.32
N ILE A 188 -0.26 -18.84 0.88
CA ILE A 188 -1.18 -17.79 0.47
C ILE A 188 -1.27 -16.76 1.59
N LEU A 189 -1.08 -15.47 1.25
CA LEU A 189 -1.17 -14.37 2.20
C LEU A 189 -2.16 -13.33 1.68
N SER A 190 -3.23 -13.12 2.43
CA SER A 190 -4.22 -12.09 2.21
C SER A 190 -4.19 -11.09 3.35
N ALA A 191 -4.28 -9.80 3.03
CA ALA A 191 -4.31 -8.74 4.00
C ALA A 191 -5.40 -7.74 3.63
N ARG A 192 -6.11 -7.21 4.63
CA ARG A 192 -7.07 -6.13 4.45
C ARG A 192 -6.93 -5.11 5.57
N TYR A 193 -7.16 -3.85 5.26
CA TYR A 193 -7.21 -2.79 6.27
C TYR A 193 -8.27 -3.11 7.33
N LEU A 194 -7.93 -2.90 8.59
CA LEU A 194 -8.81 -3.16 9.71
C LEU A 194 -9.19 -1.87 10.44
N LYS A 195 -8.21 -1.14 10.97
CA LYS A 195 -8.44 0.06 11.81
C LYS A 195 -7.12 0.79 12.05
N PHE A 196 -7.20 2.02 12.56
CA PHE A 196 -6.09 2.63 13.30
C PHE A 196 -6.12 2.16 14.76
N ALA A 197 -4.96 1.87 15.33
CA ALA A 197 -4.80 1.44 16.70
C ALA A 197 -3.46 1.94 17.27
N PRO A 198 -3.28 1.92 18.60
CA PRO A 198 -2.07 2.40 19.24
C PRO A 198 -0.79 1.78 18.66
N TYR A 199 0.25 2.60 18.55
CA TYR A 199 1.55 2.21 18.03
C TYR A 199 2.14 1.01 18.76
N ALA A 200 2.45 -0.08 18.04
CA ALA A 200 2.94 -1.35 18.59
C ALA A 200 4.40 -1.34 19.07
N GLY A 201 5.06 -0.19 19.07
CA GLY A 201 6.48 -0.09 19.38
C GLY A 201 7.38 -0.36 18.17
N GLU A 202 8.68 -0.29 18.35
CA GLU A 202 9.64 -0.42 17.26
C GLU A 202 9.71 -1.85 16.69
N ILE A 203 9.85 -1.92 15.36
CA ILE A 203 10.19 -3.14 14.64
C ILE A 203 11.68 -3.03 14.30
N VAL A 204 12.48 -3.94 14.85
CA VAL A 204 13.92 -3.99 14.59
C VAL A 204 14.16 -4.33 13.12
N ARG A 205 14.82 -3.43 12.41
CA ARG A 205 15.23 -3.63 11.02
C ARG A 205 16.75 -3.58 10.93
N ARG A 206 17.32 -4.36 10.00
CA ARG A 206 18.73 -4.18 9.65
C ARG A 206 18.90 -2.88 8.89
N LEU A 207 19.76 -2.00 9.37
CA LEU A 207 20.08 -0.73 8.72
C LEU A 207 21.01 -0.92 7.51
N VAL A 208 21.84 -1.97 7.56
CA VAL A 208 22.81 -2.31 6.52
C VAL A 208 22.74 -3.80 6.20
N GLY A 209 22.93 -4.14 4.94
CA GLY A 209 23.07 -5.52 4.48
C GLY A 209 24.45 -6.10 4.84
N SER A 210 24.57 -7.43 4.86
CA SER A 210 25.85 -8.13 4.91
C SER A 210 26.01 -8.94 3.64
N MET A 211 27.18 -8.85 3.00
CA MET A 211 27.58 -9.76 1.93
C MET A 211 28.44 -10.85 2.53
N THR A 212 28.08 -12.10 2.27
CA THR A 212 28.88 -13.25 2.66
C THR A 212 29.55 -13.80 1.40
N SER A 213 30.89 -13.83 1.38
CA SER A 213 31.62 -14.51 0.32
C SER A 213 31.50 -16.01 0.52
N MET A 214 31.12 -16.72 -0.53
CA MET A 214 31.19 -18.17 -0.60
C MET A 214 32.54 -18.58 -1.28
N ALA A 215 33.63 -17.99 -0.84
CA ALA A 215 34.94 -18.42 -1.31
C ALA A 215 35.28 -19.76 -0.68
N SER A 216 35.56 -20.74 -1.52
CA SER A 216 36.21 -22.01 -1.17
C SER A 216 37.69 -21.78 -1.02
#